data_ee5c3e5121b14db481120a9cbc8bce00
#
_entry.id   ee5c3e5121b14db481120a9cbc8bce00
#
_cell.length_a   1.000
_cell.length_b   1.000
_cell.length_c   1.000
_cell.angle_alpha   90.00
_cell.angle_beta   90.00
_cell.angle_gamma   90.00
#
_symmetry.space_group_name_H-M   'P 1'
#
loop_
_entity.id
_entity.type
_entity.pdbx_description
1 polymer ?
#
loop_
_entity_poly.entity_id
_entity_poly.type
_entity_poly.pdbx_seq_one_letter_code
_entity_poly.pdbx_strand_id
1 'polypeptide(L)'
;IEASAAPLLRSSAERIVILDTHVVLECTLWRDESESDSPLGCALKAGRIVPAASHETLLELAGVAARPVKQMLEAEAAARALTMLERWGKLIRMPSKDMLTEAAQALDSENVRCRDPEDQKFLILTKAAANICGVGSTALITRDKLLRKAAKKLRAAERGGAMLLLPEDFTE
;
A
#
# COMPACT_ATOMS: atom_id res chain seq x y z
N ILE A 1 -10.80 11.96 0.64
CA ILE A 1 -9.53 11.30 1.02
C ILE A 1 -8.39 11.88 0.20
N GLU A 2 -8.52 11.97 -1.12
CA GLU A 2 -7.50 12.54 -2.00
C GLU A 2 -7.15 13.99 -1.67
N ALA A 3 -8.14 14.79 -1.24
CA ALA A 3 -7.93 16.17 -0.87
C ALA A 3 -7.03 16.36 0.37
N SER A 4 -6.86 15.33 1.20
CA SER A 4 -5.98 15.37 2.38
C SER A 4 -4.66 14.63 2.18
N ALA A 5 -4.50 13.86 1.10
CA ALA A 5 -3.27 13.14 0.81
C ALA A 5 -2.20 14.10 0.24
N ALA A 6 -1.00 14.00 0.78
CA ALA A 6 0.12 14.78 0.25
C ALA A 6 0.73 14.10 -1.00
N PRO A 7 1.31 14.89 -1.93
CA PRO A 7 1.99 14.32 -3.09
C PRO A 7 3.20 13.50 -2.66
N LEU A 8 3.45 12.41 -3.37
CA LEU A 8 4.69 11.66 -3.23
C LEU A 8 5.81 12.43 -3.94
N LEU A 9 6.71 12.98 -3.17
CA LEU A 9 7.85 13.73 -3.66
C LEU A 9 9.15 12.98 -3.34
N ARG A 10 10.19 13.28 -4.10
CA ARG A 10 11.52 12.73 -3.87
C ARG A 10 12.05 13.22 -2.51
N SER A 11 12.06 12.30 -1.52
CA SER A 11 12.67 12.56 -0.22
C SER A 11 13.72 11.50 0.04
N SER A 12 14.92 11.94 0.43
CA SER A 12 16.06 11.05 0.63
C SER A 12 16.06 10.29 1.95
N ALA A 13 15.08 10.55 2.83
CA ALA A 13 15.07 10.04 4.21
C ALA A 13 13.86 9.16 4.55
N GLU A 14 12.84 9.11 3.71
CA GLU A 14 11.59 8.39 4.02
C GLU A 14 11.61 6.98 3.42
N ARG A 15 11.26 5.99 4.23
CA ARG A 15 11.00 4.64 3.77
C ARG A 15 9.54 4.57 3.32
N ILE A 16 9.32 4.36 2.02
CA ILE A 16 7.99 4.25 1.43
C ILE A 16 7.52 2.81 1.47
N VAL A 17 6.29 2.60 1.91
CA VAL A 17 5.67 1.27 1.92
C VAL A 17 4.38 1.27 1.11
N ILE A 18 4.21 0.24 0.30
CA ILE A 18 2.97 -0.08 -0.38
C ILE A 18 2.34 -1.24 0.39
N LEU A 19 1.15 -1.00 0.92
CA LEU A 19 0.42 -1.99 1.70
C LEU A 19 -0.75 -2.51 0.88
N ASP A 20 -0.83 -3.83 0.76
CA ASP A 20 -2.01 -4.51 0.24
C ASP A 20 -3.24 -4.17 1.12
N THR A 21 -4.41 -4.12 0.52
CA THR A 21 -5.68 -3.78 1.18
C THR A 21 -5.90 -4.55 2.48
N HIS A 22 -5.67 -5.86 2.48
CA HIS A 22 -5.82 -6.68 3.69
C HIS A 22 -4.82 -6.31 4.79
N VAL A 23 -3.60 -5.94 4.42
CA VAL A 23 -2.57 -5.50 5.37
C VAL A 23 -2.96 -4.16 6.00
N VAL A 24 -3.50 -3.22 5.21
CA VAL A 24 -4.03 -1.95 5.74
C VAL A 24 -5.14 -2.21 6.75
N LEU A 25 -6.08 -3.08 6.42
CA LEU A 25 -7.20 -3.41 7.30
C LEU A 25 -6.74 -4.09 8.60
N GLU A 26 -5.80 -5.02 8.52
CA GLU A 26 -5.18 -5.66 9.70
C GLU A 26 -4.52 -4.62 10.62
N CYS A 27 -3.85 -3.63 10.07
CA CYS A 27 -3.15 -2.60 10.86
C CYS A 27 -4.09 -1.53 11.43
N THR A 28 -5.28 -1.34 10.87
CA THR A 28 -6.12 -0.17 11.15
C THR A 28 -7.51 -0.46 11.68
N LEU A 29 -8.18 -1.52 11.18
CA LEU A 29 -9.59 -1.78 11.46
C LEU A 29 -9.87 -3.02 12.30
N TRP A 30 -9.11 -4.09 12.07
CA TRP A 30 -9.44 -5.41 12.64
C TRP A 30 -8.76 -5.68 13.98
N ARG A 31 -8.01 -4.69 14.46
CA ARG A 31 -7.39 -4.78 15.76
C ARG A 31 -8.29 -4.24 16.86
N ASP A 32 -8.49 -5.04 17.88
CA ASP A 32 -8.96 -4.55 19.16
C ASP A 32 -7.92 -3.59 19.76
N GLU A 33 -8.40 -2.48 20.32
CA GLU A 33 -7.53 -1.48 20.98
C GLU A 33 -6.68 -2.07 22.12
N SER A 34 -7.02 -3.27 22.56
CA SER A 34 -6.31 -4.04 23.60
C SER A 34 -5.12 -4.86 23.10
N GLU A 35 -4.99 -5.10 21.78
CA GLU A 35 -3.86 -5.84 21.24
C GLU A 35 -2.66 -4.94 21.00
N SER A 36 -1.47 -5.42 21.37
CA SER A 36 -0.22 -4.70 21.11
C SER A 36 -0.04 -4.45 19.62
N ASP A 37 0.29 -3.24 19.23
CA ASP A 37 0.54 -2.88 17.84
C ASP A 37 1.61 -3.79 17.21
N SER A 38 1.37 -4.23 15.97
CA SER A 38 2.41 -4.92 15.20
C SER A 38 3.60 -3.98 14.97
N PRO A 39 4.82 -4.49 14.75
CA PRO A 39 5.95 -3.66 14.38
C PRO A 39 5.63 -2.69 13.23
N LEU A 40 4.90 -3.17 12.21
CA LEU A 40 4.41 -2.35 11.10
C LEU A 40 3.46 -1.24 11.56
N GLY A 41 2.49 -1.56 12.42
CA GLY A 41 1.55 -0.56 12.97
C GLY A 41 2.25 0.48 13.84
N CYS A 42 3.22 0.07 14.65
CA CYS A 42 4.06 0.98 15.44
C CYS A 42 4.87 1.93 14.54
N ALA A 43 5.48 1.41 13.48
CA ALA A 43 6.27 2.21 12.56
C ALA A 43 5.43 3.24 11.79
N LEU A 44 4.21 2.85 11.36
CA LEU A 44 3.23 3.76 10.74
C LEU A 44 2.81 4.89 11.70
N LYS A 45 2.45 4.55 12.95
CA LYS A 45 2.04 5.53 13.95
C LYS A 45 3.18 6.49 14.32
N ALA A 46 4.40 6.00 14.38
CA ALA A 46 5.59 6.79 14.68
C ALA A 46 6.09 7.63 13.49
N GLY A 47 5.50 7.50 12.29
CA GLY A 47 5.94 8.21 11.09
C GLY A 47 7.31 7.76 10.57
N ARG A 48 7.80 6.58 10.99
CA ARG A 48 9.09 6.03 10.54
C ARG A 48 9.02 5.45 9.13
N ILE A 49 7.82 5.15 8.67
CA ILE A 49 7.50 4.72 7.31
C ILE A 49 6.31 5.52 6.82
N VAL A 50 6.27 5.75 5.52
CA VAL A 50 5.23 6.52 4.86
C VAL A 50 4.50 5.63 3.86
N PRO A 51 3.20 5.39 4.04
CA PRO A 51 2.45 4.59 3.09
C PRO A 51 2.19 5.37 1.81
N ALA A 52 2.34 4.72 0.67
CA ALA A 52 1.89 5.24 -0.62
C ALA A 52 0.58 4.57 -1.05
N ALA A 53 -0.27 5.34 -1.71
CA ALA A 53 -1.53 4.86 -2.29
C ALA A 53 -1.80 5.51 -3.65
N SER A 54 -2.61 4.87 -4.46
CA SER A 54 -3.19 5.45 -5.68
C SER A 54 -4.70 5.56 -5.51
N HIS A 55 -5.36 6.27 -6.44
CA HIS A 55 -6.83 6.35 -6.47
C HIS A 55 -7.46 4.95 -6.49
N GLU A 56 -6.94 4.05 -7.31
CA GLU A 56 -7.46 2.68 -7.47
C GLU A 56 -7.30 1.86 -6.19
N THR A 57 -6.15 1.95 -5.50
CA THR A 57 -5.95 1.24 -4.22
C THR A 57 -6.83 1.79 -3.11
N LEU A 58 -7.11 3.11 -3.12
CA LEU A 58 -8.03 3.73 -2.16
C LEU A 58 -9.48 3.34 -2.41
N LEU A 59 -9.91 3.23 -3.68
CA LEU A 59 -11.26 2.77 -4.02
C LEU A 59 -11.49 1.33 -3.55
N GLU A 60 -10.52 0.44 -3.76
CA GLU A 60 -10.60 -0.93 -3.26
C GLU A 60 -10.67 -0.94 -1.73
N LEU A 61 -9.77 -0.22 -1.07
CA LEU A 61 -9.75 -0.13 0.40
C LEU A 61 -11.09 0.35 0.93
N ALA A 62 -11.68 1.39 0.34
CA ALA A 62 -12.98 1.92 0.72
C ALA A 62 -14.08 0.86 0.57
N GLY A 63 -14.11 0.16 -0.58
CA GLY A 63 -15.09 -0.88 -0.85
C GLY A 63 -15.00 -2.07 0.11
N VAL A 64 -13.79 -2.48 0.47
CA VAL A 64 -13.60 -3.60 1.41
C VAL A 64 -13.86 -3.16 2.85
N ALA A 65 -13.40 -1.98 3.26
CA ALA A 65 -13.59 -1.46 4.61
C ALA A 65 -15.07 -1.22 4.97
N ALA A 66 -15.88 -0.84 3.99
CA ALA A 66 -17.31 -0.60 4.17
C ALA A 66 -18.15 -1.88 4.29
N ARG A 67 -17.57 -3.07 4.07
CA ARG A 67 -18.30 -4.33 4.23
C ARG A 67 -18.62 -4.60 5.70
N PRO A 68 -19.88 -4.94 6.02
CA PRO A 68 -20.24 -5.36 7.37
C PRO A 68 -19.47 -6.61 7.81
N VAL A 69 -19.07 -6.66 9.08
CA VAL A 69 -18.39 -7.80 9.67
C VAL A 69 -19.29 -8.39 10.76
N LYS A 70 -19.53 -9.68 10.74
CA LYS A 70 -20.39 -10.39 11.71
C LYS A 70 -21.82 -9.79 11.75
N GLN A 71 -22.25 -9.31 12.92
CA GLN A 71 -23.59 -8.76 13.16
C GLN A 71 -23.64 -7.23 13.04
N MET A 72 -22.62 -6.61 12.45
CA MET A 72 -22.56 -5.16 12.29
C MET A 72 -23.58 -4.67 11.26
N LEU A 73 -24.27 -3.56 11.56
CA LEU A 73 -25.14 -2.91 10.62
C LEU A 73 -24.34 -2.23 9.50
N GLU A 74 -24.91 -2.13 8.29
CA GLU A 74 -24.25 -1.48 7.14
C GLU A 74 -23.86 -0.03 7.45
N ALA A 75 -24.72 0.73 8.15
CA ALA A 75 -24.45 2.08 8.54
C ALA A 75 -23.24 2.23 9.50
N GLU A 76 -23.10 1.27 10.42
CA GLU A 76 -21.95 1.23 11.34
C GLU A 76 -20.66 0.87 10.60
N ALA A 77 -20.72 -0.09 9.67
CA ALA A 77 -19.58 -0.45 8.84
C ALA A 77 -19.12 0.74 7.98
N ALA A 78 -20.06 1.46 7.38
CA ALA A 78 -19.77 2.65 6.58
C ALA A 78 -19.15 3.78 7.43
N ALA A 79 -19.69 4.06 8.61
CA ALA A 79 -19.15 5.08 9.51
C ALA A 79 -17.72 4.74 9.97
N ARG A 80 -17.48 3.48 10.33
CA ARG A 80 -16.17 2.98 10.70
C ARG A 80 -15.16 3.11 9.55
N ALA A 81 -15.57 2.70 8.34
CA ALA A 81 -14.75 2.82 7.15
C ALA A 81 -14.37 4.27 6.87
N LEU A 82 -15.33 5.19 6.98
CA LEU A 82 -15.08 6.62 6.76
C LEU A 82 -14.04 7.17 7.72
N THR A 83 -14.19 6.90 9.01
CA THR A 83 -13.22 7.32 10.04
C THR A 83 -11.82 6.78 9.76
N MET A 84 -11.72 5.51 9.38
CA MET A 84 -10.45 4.89 9.03
C MET A 84 -9.82 5.56 7.79
N LEU A 85 -10.60 5.77 6.74
CA LEU A 85 -10.14 6.38 5.49
C LEU A 85 -9.69 7.84 5.70
N GLU A 86 -10.37 8.60 6.58
CA GLU A 86 -9.95 9.95 6.94
C GLU A 86 -8.59 9.96 7.65
N ARG A 87 -8.38 9.03 8.59
CA ARG A 87 -7.09 8.88 9.28
C ARG A 87 -6.00 8.43 8.31
N TRP A 88 -6.31 7.46 7.46
CA TRP A 88 -5.38 6.93 6.46
C TRP A 88 -4.96 8.00 5.46
N GLY A 89 -5.92 8.81 4.97
CA GLY A 89 -5.67 9.90 4.04
C GLY A 89 -4.65 10.93 4.52
N LYS A 90 -4.49 11.10 5.83
CA LYS A 90 -3.48 12.00 6.41
C LYS A 90 -2.07 11.42 6.40
N LEU A 91 -1.94 10.10 6.35
CA LEU A 91 -0.67 9.39 6.41
C LEU A 91 -0.08 9.12 5.03
N ILE A 92 -0.94 8.89 4.03
CA ILE A 92 -0.52 8.46 2.70
C ILE A 92 0.15 9.56 1.89
N ARG A 93 0.99 9.13 0.93
CA ARG A 93 1.49 9.92 -0.18
C ARG A 93 0.97 9.36 -1.49
N MET A 94 0.66 10.24 -2.44
CA MET A 94 0.12 9.82 -3.73
C MET A 94 1.07 10.25 -4.86
N PRO A 95 1.52 9.31 -5.70
CA PRO A 95 2.21 9.64 -6.94
C PRO A 95 1.23 10.32 -7.90
N SER A 96 1.76 11.15 -8.80
CA SER A 96 0.95 11.76 -9.84
C SER A 96 0.45 10.72 -10.85
N LYS A 97 -0.58 11.08 -11.61
CA LYS A 97 -1.10 10.22 -12.67
C LYS A 97 -0.04 9.88 -13.73
N ASP A 98 0.80 10.85 -14.06
CA ASP A 98 1.88 10.65 -15.05
C ASP A 98 2.90 9.62 -14.56
N MET A 99 3.31 9.70 -13.28
CA MET A 99 4.21 8.72 -12.66
C MET A 99 3.62 7.31 -12.67
N LEU A 100 2.32 7.18 -12.40
CA LEU A 100 1.64 5.86 -12.46
C LEU A 100 1.57 5.34 -13.90
N THR A 101 1.31 6.22 -14.87
CA THR A 101 1.28 5.87 -16.30
C THR A 101 2.65 5.41 -16.80
N GLU A 102 3.70 6.13 -16.47
CA GLU A 102 5.09 5.74 -16.78
C GLU A 102 5.47 4.39 -16.16
N ALA A 103 5.09 4.18 -14.89
CA ALA A 103 5.32 2.90 -14.21
C ALA A 103 4.57 1.75 -14.88
N ALA A 104 3.33 1.96 -15.28
CA ALA A 104 2.53 0.95 -15.99
C ALA A 104 3.16 0.57 -17.34
N GLN A 105 3.61 1.56 -18.13
CA GLN A 105 4.28 1.34 -19.40
C GLN A 105 5.61 0.59 -19.22
N ALA A 106 6.37 0.92 -18.17
CA ALA A 106 7.60 0.22 -17.85
C ALA A 106 7.34 -1.26 -17.52
N LEU A 107 6.35 -1.55 -16.66
CA LEU A 107 5.97 -2.94 -16.33
C LEU A 107 5.50 -3.73 -17.55
N ASP A 108 4.75 -3.11 -18.45
CA ASP A 108 4.34 -3.74 -19.71
C ASP A 108 5.54 -4.06 -20.60
N SER A 109 6.48 -3.14 -20.75
CA SER A 109 7.70 -3.36 -21.55
C SER A 109 8.60 -4.45 -20.96
N GLU A 110 8.66 -4.56 -19.64
CA GLU A 110 9.39 -5.58 -18.89
C GLU A 110 8.62 -6.93 -18.81
N ASN A 111 7.38 -6.98 -19.34
CA ASN A 111 6.47 -8.13 -19.25
C ASN A 111 6.23 -8.61 -17.80
N VAL A 112 6.16 -7.65 -16.87
CA VAL A 112 5.87 -7.89 -15.45
C VAL A 112 4.39 -7.70 -15.21
N ARG A 113 3.67 -8.82 -15.06
CA ARG A 113 2.22 -8.82 -14.85
C ARG A 113 1.84 -9.69 -13.66
N CYS A 114 0.88 -9.21 -12.87
CA CYS A 114 0.20 -10.05 -11.92
C CYS A 114 -0.74 -11.01 -12.64
N ARG A 115 -0.94 -12.22 -12.09
CA ARG A 115 -1.90 -13.18 -12.64
C ARG A 115 -3.33 -12.68 -12.44
N ASP A 116 -3.59 -12.04 -11.30
CA ASP A 116 -4.82 -11.31 -11.06
C ASP A 116 -4.65 -9.88 -11.56
N PRO A 117 -5.43 -9.47 -12.59
CA PRO A 117 -5.36 -8.11 -13.13
C PRO A 117 -5.70 -7.04 -12.09
N GLU A 118 -6.57 -7.36 -11.13
CA GLU A 118 -6.98 -6.42 -10.07
C GLU A 118 -5.82 -6.05 -9.14
N ASP A 119 -4.83 -6.93 -8.98
CA ASP A 119 -3.64 -6.67 -8.17
C ASP A 119 -2.53 -5.92 -8.90
N GLN A 120 -2.64 -5.74 -10.22
CA GLN A 120 -1.63 -5.05 -11.03
C GLN A 120 -1.38 -3.61 -10.54
N LYS A 121 -2.39 -2.95 -9.97
CA LYS A 121 -2.28 -1.61 -9.41
C LYS A 121 -1.24 -1.49 -8.28
N PHE A 122 -1.05 -2.55 -7.47
CA PHE A 122 -0.02 -2.56 -6.42
C PHE A 122 1.39 -2.63 -6.99
N LEU A 123 1.59 -3.37 -8.10
CA LEU A 123 2.87 -3.39 -8.80
C LEU A 123 3.19 -2.05 -9.45
N ILE A 124 2.20 -1.43 -10.10
CA ILE A 124 2.33 -0.09 -10.72
C ILE A 124 2.71 0.93 -9.65
N LEU A 125 2.01 0.93 -8.52
CA LEU A 125 2.29 1.83 -7.41
C LEU A 125 3.69 1.59 -6.82
N THR A 126 4.10 0.33 -6.68
CA THR A 126 5.44 -0.03 -6.19
C THR A 126 6.53 0.47 -7.15
N LYS A 127 6.35 0.28 -8.45
CA LYS A 127 7.27 0.78 -9.48
C LYS A 127 7.35 2.29 -9.47
N ALA A 128 6.22 2.99 -9.42
CA ALA A 128 6.17 4.44 -9.36
C ALA A 128 6.89 4.98 -8.11
N ALA A 129 6.64 4.40 -6.94
CA ALA A 129 7.31 4.79 -5.70
C ALA A 129 8.82 4.53 -5.76
N ALA A 130 9.25 3.39 -6.30
CA ALA A 130 10.66 3.06 -6.47
C ALA A 130 11.39 4.01 -7.42
N ASN A 131 10.73 4.45 -8.49
CA ASN A 131 11.27 5.44 -9.42
C ASN A 131 11.48 6.81 -8.76
N ILE A 132 10.62 7.17 -7.80
CA ILE A 132 10.67 8.48 -7.12
C ILE A 132 11.66 8.47 -5.96
N CYS A 133 11.52 7.48 -5.06
CA CYS A 133 12.21 7.46 -3.77
C CYS A 133 13.44 6.56 -3.76
N GLY A 134 13.66 5.83 -4.83
CA GLY A 134 14.72 4.83 -4.94
C GLY A 134 14.26 3.45 -4.44
N VAL A 135 14.86 2.45 -5.05
CA VAL A 135 14.51 1.04 -4.86
C VAL A 135 14.78 0.57 -3.44
N GLY A 136 15.88 0.98 -2.84
CA GLY A 136 16.26 0.60 -1.47
C GLY A 136 15.38 1.22 -0.39
N SER A 137 14.60 2.24 -0.74
CA SER A 137 13.69 2.96 0.18
C SER A 137 12.23 2.55 0.01
N THR A 138 11.92 1.60 -0.88
CA THR A 138 10.54 1.20 -1.20
C THR A 138 10.32 -0.26 -0.86
N ALA A 139 9.19 -0.56 -0.20
CA ALA A 139 8.79 -1.93 0.11
C ALA A 139 7.32 -2.18 -0.25
N LEU A 140 7.04 -3.36 -0.83
CA LEU A 140 5.69 -3.90 -0.99
C LEU A 140 5.44 -4.93 0.11
N ILE A 141 4.38 -4.73 0.89
CA ILE A 141 4.01 -5.58 2.01
C ILE A 141 2.66 -6.24 1.70
N THR A 142 2.66 -7.54 1.48
CA THR A 142 1.46 -8.30 1.11
C THR A 142 1.56 -9.76 1.53
N ARG A 143 0.41 -10.36 1.87
CA ARG A 143 0.26 -11.81 2.08
C ARG A 143 -0.16 -12.54 0.81
N ASP A 144 -0.62 -11.80 -0.22
CA ASP A 144 -1.06 -12.43 -1.47
C ASP A 144 0.09 -13.12 -2.20
N LYS A 145 -0.09 -14.42 -2.47
CA LYS A 145 0.95 -15.27 -3.10
C LYS A 145 1.17 -14.91 -4.56
N LEU A 146 0.12 -14.50 -5.28
CA LEU A 146 0.19 -14.18 -6.71
C LEU A 146 0.86 -12.82 -6.89
N LEU A 147 0.48 -11.84 -6.06
CA LEU A 147 1.11 -10.52 -6.04
C LEU A 147 2.60 -10.64 -5.65
N ARG A 148 2.92 -11.45 -4.63
CA ARG A 148 4.32 -11.73 -4.25
C ARG A 148 5.13 -12.37 -5.37
N LYS A 149 4.53 -13.31 -6.12
CA LYS A 149 5.19 -13.95 -7.27
C LYS A 149 5.48 -12.95 -8.38
N ALA A 150 4.55 -12.04 -8.67
CA ALA A 150 4.72 -10.98 -9.65
C ALA A 150 5.78 -9.94 -9.20
N ALA A 151 5.76 -9.52 -7.94
CA ALA A 151 6.74 -8.59 -7.37
C ALA A 151 8.19 -9.14 -7.38
N LYS A 152 8.37 -10.46 -7.27
CA LYS A 152 9.69 -11.10 -7.44
C LYS A 152 10.24 -10.91 -8.85
N LYS A 153 9.39 -10.87 -9.87
CA LYS A 153 9.82 -10.59 -11.25
C LYS A 153 10.27 -9.13 -11.38
N LEU A 154 9.55 -8.20 -10.76
CA LEU A 154 9.95 -6.80 -10.71
C LEU A 154 11.34 -6.64 -10.07
N ARG A 155 11.58 -7.31 -8.94
CA ARG A 155 12.87 -7.30 -8.27
C ARG A 155 14.00 -7.91 -9.12
N ALA A 156 13.72 -8.96 -9.90
CA ALA A 156 14.70 -9.60 -10.78
C ALA A 156 15.05 -8.73 -11.99
N ALA A 157 14.08 -7.96 -12.51
CA ALA A 157 14.27 -7.04 -13.62
C ALA A 157 15.06 -5.80 -13.19
N GLU A 158 14.89 -5.35 -11.95
CA GLU A 158 15.59 -4.22 -11.37
C GLU A 158 16.70 -4.73 -10.43
N ARG A 159 17.96 -4.53 -10.79
CA ARG A 159 19.08 -4.79 -9.88
C ARG A 159 18.91 -3.93 -8.62
N GLY A 160 18.42 -4.54 -7.53
CA GLY A 160 18.15 -3.87 -6.27
C GLY A 160 16.69 -3.47 -6.02
N GLY A 161 15.71 -4.09 -6.71
CA GLY A 161 14.28 -3.78 -6.64
C GLY A 161 13.66 -3.66 -5.25
N ALA A 162 12.51 -3.02 -5.17
CA ALA A 162 11.77 -2.81 -3.94
C ALA A 162 11.70 -4.07 -3.08
N MET A 163 11.85 -3.92 -1.77
CA MET A 163 11.78 -5.05 -0.85
C MET A 163 10.36 -5.63 -0.84
N LEU A 164 10.27 -6.95 -0.93
CA LEU A 164 9.02 -7.69 -0.79
C LEU A 164 8.99 -8.32 0.60
N LEU A 165 8.04 -7.89 1.44
CA LEU A 165 7.93 -8.32 2.83
C LEU A 165 6.56 -8.95 3.12
N LEU A 166 6.52 -9.85 4.08
CA LEU A 166 5.31 -10.15 4.83
C LEU A 166 5.15 -9.11 5.96
N PRO A 167 3.93 -8.86 6.44
CA PRO A 167 3.73 -7.93 7.55
C PRO A 167 4.50 -8.32 8.82
N GLU A 168 4.65 -9.60 9.08
CA GLU A 168 5.40 -10.15 10.21
C GLU A 168 6.93 -10.07 10.04
N ASP A 169 7.42 -10.02 8.80
CA ASP A 169 8.85 -9.90 8.48
C ASP A 169 9.32 -8.43 8.51
N PHE A 170 8.39 -7.50 8.76
CA PHE A 170 8.75 -6.09 8.86
C PHE A 170 9.57 -5.88 10.14
N THR A 171 10.85 -5.63 9.95
CA THR A 171 11.79 -5.20 10.99
C THR A 171 12.19 -3.76 10.74
N GLU A 172 12.31 -3.01 11.81
CA GLU A 172 12.72 -1.60 11.80
C GLU A 172 14.16 -1.40 11.34
#